data_db02022e9e57afabc40408b156b77f99
#
_entry.id   db02022e9e57afabc40408b156b77f99
#
_cell.length_a   1.000
_cell.length_b   1.000
_cell.length_c   1.000
_cell.angle_alpha   90.00
_cell.angle_beta   90.00
_cell.angle_gamma   90.00
#
_symmetry.space_group_name_H-M   'P 1'
#
loop_
_entity.id
_entity.type
_entity.pdbx_description
1 polymer ?
#
loop_
_entity_poly.entity_id
_entity_poly.type
_entity_poly.pdbx_seq_one_letter_code
_entity_poly.pdbx_strand_id
1 'polypeptide(L)'
;MANSLISVQIIPKTEKYEDVIPYVDAAIAVIDASGVKYEVHPLETTMEGELSTLLQLIEKMNDKMIELGAINVITQVKILYQPTGITMDTLTEKYQ
;
A
#
# COMPACT_ATOMS: atom_id res chain seq x y z
N MET A 1 2.52 16.15 -10.03
CA MET A 1 2.08 16.43 -8.65
C MET A 1 1.11 15.35 -8.19
N ALA A 2 1.26 14.85 -6.97
CA ALA A 2 0.36 13.84 -6.43
C ALA A 2 -1.04 14.40 -6.24
N ASN A 3 -2.05 13.62 -6.60
CA ASN A 3 -3.45 13.98 -6.39
C ASN A 3 -4.14 13.04 -5.41
N SER A 4 -3.42 12.08 -4.84
CA SER A 4 -4.03 11.08 -3.96
C SER A 4 -3.08 10.63 -2.86
N LEU A 5 -3.69 10.30 -1.73
CA LEU A 5 -3.06 9.49 -0.68
C LEU A 5 -3.89 8.23 -0.55
N ILE A 6 -3.22 7.09 -0.49
CA ILE A 6 -3.91 5.81 -0.28
C ILE A 6 -3.27 5.12 0.91
N SER A 7 -4.08 4.76 1.90
CA SER A 7 -3.63 3.84 2.93
C SER A 7 -4.06 2.43 2.52
N VAL A 8 -3.14 1.48 2.65
CA VAL A 8 -3.39 0.11 2.26
C VAL A 8 -2.93 -0.83 3.37
N GLN A 9 -3.82 -1.75 3.74
CA GLN A 9 -3.49 -2.85 4.62
C GLN A 9 -3.77 -4.15 3.86
N ILE A 10 -2.73 -4.97 3.69
CA ILE A 10 -2.85 -6.20 2.94
C ILE A 10 -2.82 -7.38 3.91
N ILE A 11 -3.81 -8.26 3.78
CA ILE A 11 -4.01 -9.38 4.70
C ILE A 11 -4.07 -10.67 3.88
N PRO A 12 -2.92 -11.30 3.61
CA PRO A 12 -2.91 -12.57 2.87
C PRO A 12 -3.36 -13.72 3.77
N LYS A 13 -4.11 -14.66 3.19
CA LYS A 13 -4.48 -15.89 3.85
C LYS A 13 -3.68 -17.05 3.24
N THR A 14 -3.00 -17.79 4.09
CA THR A 14 -2.19 -18.92 3.67
C THR A 14 -2.82 -20.25 4.10
N GLU A 15 -2.48 -21.35 3.41
CA GLU A 15 -3.02 -22.66 3.72
C GLU A 15 -2.57 -23.20 5.07
N LYS A 16 -1.36 -22.85 5.46
CA LYS A 16 -0.77 -23.25 6.73
C LYS A 16 -0.60 -21.99 7.55
N TYR A 17 -0.61 -22.10 8.85
CA TYR A 17 -0.40 -20.97 9.75
C TYR A 17 1.03 -20.42 9.60
N GLU A 18 1.36 -20.00 8.39
CA GLU A 18 2.65 -19.41 8.08
C GLU A 18 2.73 -18.00 8.60
N ASP A 19 3.96 -17.57 8.91
CA ASP A 19 4.23 -16.20 9.25
C ASP A 19 3.91 -15.30 8.05
N VAL A 20 3.05 -14.30 8.22
CA VAL A 20 2.64 -13.39 7.14
C VAL A 20 3.67 -12.29 6.89
N ILE A 21 4.65 -12.11 7.77
CA ILE A 21 5.65 -11.04 7.65
C ILE A 21 6.38 -11.07 6.30
N PRO A 22 6.86 -12.23 5.80
CA PRO A 22 7.49 -12.25 4.48
C PRO A 22 6.57 -11.81 3.35
N TYR A 23 5.26 -12.09 3.47
CA TYR A 23 4.27 -11.64 2.50
C TYR A 23 4.11 -10.13 2.53
N VAL A 24 4.01 -9.56 3.73
CA VAL A 24 3.89 -8.11 3.93
C VAL A 24 5.16 -7.42 3.40
N ASP A 25 6.32 -7.97 3.70
CA ASP A 25 7.60 -7.44 3.19
C ASP A 25 7.64 -7.43 1.66
N ALA A 26 7.12 -8.49 1.03
CA ALA A 26 7.06 -8.56 -0.43
C ALA A 26 6.12 -7.51 -1.02
N ALA A 27 4.99 -7.25 -0.36
CA ALA A 27 4.06 -6.20 -0.78
C ALA A 27 4.71 -4.82 -0.68
N ILE A 28 5.43 -4.55 0.42
CA ILE A 28 6.14 -3.28 0.60
C ILE A 28 7.23 -3.14 -0.47
N ALA A 29 7.91 -4.23 -0.82
CA ALA A 29 8.94 -4.22 -1.87
C ALA A 29 8.36 -3.78 -3.22
N VAL A 30 7.11 -4.16 -3.53
CA VAL A 30 6.43 -3.71 -4.76
C VAL A 30 6.29 -2.19 -4.75
N ILE A 31 5.90 -1.62 -3.60
CA ILE A 31 5.74 -0.17 -3.47
C ILE A 31 7.11 0.52 -3.60
N ASP A 32 8.11 0.00 -2.91
CA ASP A 32 9.46 0.57 -2.92
C ASP A 32 10.05 0.59 -4.33
N ALA A 33 9.87 -0.49 -5.09
CA ALA A 33 10.38 -0.59 -6.46
C ALA A 33 9.72 0.41 -7.42
N SER A 34 8.53 0.90 -7.09
CA SER A 34 7.79 1.83 -7.94
C SER A 34 8.34 3.26 -7.90
N GLY A 35 9.05 3.61 -6.85
CA GLY A 35 9.57 4.97 -6.66
C GLY A 35 8.58 5.95 -6.08
N VAL A 36 7.32 5.56 -5.79
CA VAL A 36 6.36 6.48 -5.14
C VAL A 36 6.77 6.73 -3.70
N LYS A 37 6.39 7.90 -3.19
CA LYS A 37 6.62 8.22 -1.79
C LYS A 37 5.68 7.37 -0.92
N TYR A 38 6.20 6.77 0.15
CA TYR A 38 5.38 5.97 1.05
C TYR A 38 5.95 5.98 2.46
N GLU A 39 5.09 5.66 3.43
CA GLU A 39 5.47 5.48 4.82
C GLU A 39 4.81 4.22 5.36
N VAL A 40 5.59 3.37 6.04
CA VAL A 40 5.10 2.15 6.67
C VAL A 40 4.73 2.46 8.11
N HIS A 41 3.52 2.08 8.49
CA HIS A 41 3.00 2.24 9.85
C HIS A 41 2.64 0.88 10.42
N PRO A 42 2.46 0.76 11.76
CA PRO A 42 2.17 -0.55 12.36
C PRO A 42 0.94 -1.26 11.80
N LEU A 43 -0.09 -0.53 11.37
CA LEU A 43 -1.34 -1.12 10.90
C LEU A 43 -1.57 -1.00 9.39
N GLU A 44 -0.79 -0.17 8.69
CA GLU A 44 -1.02 0.09 7.28
C GLU A 44 0.16 0.83 6.67
N THR A 45 0.17 0.91 5.34
CA THR A 45 1.17 1.69 4.60
C THR A 45 0.44 2.80 3.86
N THR A 46 0.95 4.03 3.94
CA THR A 46 0.39 5.16 3.22
C THR A 46 1.27 5.49 2.02
N MET A 47 0.64 5.61 0.85
CA MET A 47 1.30 5.95 -0.41
C MET A 47 0.83 7.31 -0.90
N GLU A 48 1.72 8.04 -1.56
CA GLU A 48 1.42 9.35 -2.14
C GLU A 48 1.74 9.31 -3.63
N GLY A 49 0.79 9.71 -4.48
CA GLY A 49 1.02 9.71 -5.91
C GLY A 49 -0.25 9.98 -6.72
N GLU A 50 -0.16 9.69 -8.02
CA GLU A 50 -1.32 9.77 -8.91
C GLU A 50 -2.23 8.58 -8.63
N LEU A 51 -3.54 8.81 -8.60
CA LEU A 51 -4.51 7.78 -8.25
C LEU A 51 -4.36 6.51 -9.11
N SER A 52 -4.24 6.66 -10.43
CA SER A 52 -4.12 5.51 -11.32
C SER A 52 -2.86 4.70 -11.04
N THR A 53 -1.75 5.37 -10.75
CA THR A 53 -0.49 4.71 -10.41
C THR A 53 -0.62 3.91 -9.12
N LEU A 54 -1.24 4.53 -8.09
CA LEU A 54 -1.40 3.88 -6.80
C LEU A 54 -2.35 2.67 -6.88
N LEU A 55 -3.41 2.77 -7.68
CA LEU A 55 -4.33 1.64 -7.88
C LEU A 55 -3.65 0.48 -8.61
N GLN A 56 -2.78 0.77 -9.58
CA GLN A 56 -1.99 -0.27 -10.24
C GLN A 56 -1.04 -0.97 -9.28
N LEU A 57 -0.46 -0.24 -8.33
CA LEU A 57 0.39 -0.82 -7.30
C LEU A 57 -0.39 -1.79 -6.40
N ILE A 58 -1.62 -1.42 -6.04
CA ILE A 58 -2.47 -2.29 -5.23
C ILE A 58 -2.75 -3.59 -5.98
N GLU A 59 -3.03 -3.51 -7.27
CA GLU A 59 -3.23 -4.69 -8.11
C GLU A 59 -1.99 -5.58 -8.11
N LYS A 60 -0.81 -4.98 -8.31
CA LYS A 60 0.46 -5.72 -8.28
C LYS A 60 0.71 -6.37 -6.92
N MET A 61 0.37 -5.68 -5.84
CA MET A 61 0.54 -6.23 -4.49
C MET A 61 -0.33 -7.47 -4.29
N ASN A 62 -1.59 -7.41 -4.73
CA ASN A 62 -2.50 -8.54 -4.65
C ASN A 62 -1.97 -9.72 -5.47
N ASP A 63 -1.53 -9.46 -6.71
CA ASP A 63 -0.96 -10.49 -7.58
C ASP A 63 0.27 -11.13 -6.94
N LYS A 64 1.11 -10.34 -6.29
CA LYS A 64 2.30 -10.82 -5.60
C LYS A 64 1.96 -11.79 -4.47
N MET A 65 0.90 -11.49 -3.71
CA MET A 65 0.47 -12.36 -2.62
C MET A 65 0.05 -13.74 -3.15
N ILE A 66 -0.72 -13.77 -4.23
CA ILE A 66 -1.15 -15.02 -4.85
C ILE A 66 0.06 -15.76 -5.43
N GLU A 67 0.97 -15.06 -6.08
CA GLU A 67 2.21 -15.64 -6.62
C GLU A 67 3.02 -16.35 -5.53
N LEU A 68 3.06 -15.78 -4.32
CA LEU A 68 3.80 -16.35 -3.20
C LEU A 68 3.08 -17.50 -2.51
N GLY A 69 1.83 -17.79 -2.89
CA GLY A 69 1.10 -18.94 -2.36
C GLY A 69 -0.08 -18.61 -1.47
N ALA A 70 -0.48 -17.36 -1.36
CA ALA A 70 -1.69 -17.03 -0.61
C ALA A 70 -2.92 -17.60 -1.30
N ILE A 71 -3.86 -18.12 -0.51
CA ILE A 71 -5.13 -18.66 -1.03
C ILE A 71 -6.01 -17.51 -1.50
N ASN A 72 -6.08 -16.46 -0.70
CA ASN A 72 -6.78 -15.24 -1.04
C ASN A 72 -6.15 -14.08 -0.27
N VAL A 73 -6.57 -12.87 -0.60
CA VAL A 73 -6.04 -11.65 0.00
C VAL A 73 -7.21 -10.72 0.32
N ILE A 74 -7.24 -10.22 1.56
CA ILE A 74 -8.13 -9.12 1.89
C ILE A 74 -7.28 -7.86 1.87
N THR A 75 -7.67 -6.89 1.07
CA THR A 75 -6.97 -5.62 0.97
C THR A 75 -7.91 -4.50 1.38
N GLN A 76 -7.57 -3.81 2.46
CA GLN A 76 -8.34 -2.66 2.92
C GLN A 76 -7.66 -1.40 2.40
N VAL A 77 -8.44 -0.54 1.75
CA VAL A 77 -7.93 0.64 1.08
C VAL A 77 -8.75 1.86 1.47
N LYS A 78 -8.08 2.92 1.86
CA LYS A 78 -8.70 4.21 2.09
C LYS A 78 -8.04 5.22 1.16
N ILE A 79 -8.84 5.93 0.38
CA ILE A 79 -8.36 6.86 -0.63
C ILE A 79 -8.79 8.28 -0.26
N LEU A 80 -7.81 9.19 -0.19
CA LEU A 80 -8.07 10.62 -0.18
C LEU A 80 -7.69 11.14 -1.56
N TYR A 81 -8.68 11.57 -2.33
CA TYR A 81 -8.46 12.09 -3.67
C TYR A 81 -8.68 13.60 -3.68
N GLN A 82 -7.64 14.35 -4.05
CA GLN A 82 -7.69 15.79 -4.13
C GLN A 82 -7.01 16.24 -5.42
N PRO A 83 -7.80 16.50 -6.47
CA PRO A 83 -7.24 16.83 -7.80
C PRO A 83 -6.29 18.02 -7.82
N THR A 84 -6.45 18.96 -6.89
CA THR A 84 -5.59 20.14 -6.79
C THR A 84 -4.22 19.84 -6.20
N GLY A 85 -4.01 18.60 -5.72
CA GLY A 85 -2.74 18.19 -5.15
C GLY A 85 -2.82 17.96 -3.65
N ILE A 86 -2.13 16.95 -3.17
CA ILE A 86 -2.08 16.60 -1.74
C ILE A 86 -0.73 15.93 -1.44
N THR A 87 -0.23 16.16 -0.22
CA THR A 87 0.96 15.46 0.28
C THR A 87 0.72 15.00 1.70
N MET A 88 1.41 13.91 2.09
CA MET A 88 1.37 13.44 3.48
C MET A 88 1.88 14.50 4.44
N ASP A 89 2.96 15.16 4.06
CA ASP A 89 3.59 16.17 4.91
C ASP A 89 2.64 17.32 5.25
N THR A 90 1.83 17.76 4.28
CA THR A 90 0.86 18.83 4.49
C THR A 90 -0.12 18.48 5.60
N LEU A 91 -0.54 17.21 5.67
CA LEU A 91 -1.53 16.77 6.66
C LEU A 91 -0.93 16.51 8.03
N THR A 92 0.35 16.20 8.12
CA THR A 92 0.98 15.76 9.36
C THR A 92 1.96 16.77 9.95
N GLU A 93 2.33 17.80 9.21
CA GLU A 93 3.39 18.74 9.62
C GLU A 93 3.17 19.37 10.99
N LYS A 94 1.92 19.64 11.35
CA LYS A 94 1.61 20.23 12.66
C LYS A 94 1.77 19.27 13.83
N TYR A 95 1.96 17.98 13.55
CA TYR A 95 2.12 16.95 14.58
C TYR A 95 3.58 16.47 14.69
N GLN A 96 4.46 17.07 13.96
CA GLN A 96 5.88 16.67 13.93
C GLN A 96 6.74 17.57 14.83
#